data_474f8dbc5dbf19028ecb18d82da98cc5
#
_entry.id   474f8dbc5dbf19028ecb18d82da98cc5
#
_cell.length_a   1.000
_cell.length_b   1.000
_cell.length_c   1.000
_cell.angle_alpha   90.00
_cell.angle_beta   90.00
_cell.angle_gamma   90.00
#
_symmetry.space_group_name_H-M   'P 1'
#
loop_
_entity.id
_entity.type
_entity.pdbx_description
1 polymer ?
#
loop_
_entity_poly.entity_id
_entity_poly.type
_entity_poly.pdbx_seq_one_letter_code
_entity_poly.pdbx_strand_id
1 'polypeptide(L)'
;METKQKSRLAILLAALLASSALASCGDSGTPAVTTSAPDNTKTDTTTEAETGPVYKKPDKDFSGQNLNILIWTDSRFPVEEETGDVINDAVFERNLTVQDTLGVTFTYDIRPGLVSDYPEWLNVLNASILAGDDSYQLAGGYGYRLAKDSLGGNFHNLKTNPYIDFTNPWWPSNIIEAADLGGQMTLCFGNIDPTYYDVTYAMYFNKKLAEDLNTGDIYGLVNDGKWTLDKMAELSETAAADLNG
;
A
#
# COMPACT_ATOMS: atom_id res chain seq x y z
N MET A 1 -34.38 -25.00 -26.88
CA MET A 1 -34.62 -23.60 -27.36
C MET A 1 -33.59 -22.60 -26.82
N GLU A 2 -32.94 -22.85 -25.70
CA GLU A 2 -31.96 -21.94 -25.06
C GLU A 2 -30.63 -21.75 -25.81
N THR A 3 -30.09 -22.80 -26.42
CA THR A 3 -28.79 -22.72 -27.13
C THR A 3 -28.83 -21.84 -28.40
N LYS A 4 -29.96 -21.76 -29.07
CA LYS A 4 -30.10 -20.90 -30.27
C LYS A 4 -30.25 -19.41 -29.91
N GLN A 5 -30.70 -19.09 -28.69
CA GLN A 5 -30.88 -17.71 -28.22
C GLN A 5 -29.53 -17.12 -27.77
N LYS A 6 -28.68 -17.92 -27.11
CA LYS A 6 -27.31 -17.51 -26.70
C LYS A 6 -26.41 -17.25 -27.93
N SER A 7 -26.53 -18.05 -28.97
CA SER A 7 -25.78 -17.87 -30.24
C SER A 7 -26.18 -16.59 -30.97
N ARG A 8 -27.47 -16.21 -30.97
CA ARG A 8 -27.93 -14.97 -31.59
C ARG A 8 -27.52 -13.70 -30.86
N LEU A 9 -27.44 -13.80 -29.53
CA LEU A 9 -26.96 -12.68 -28.66
C LEU A 9 -25.45 -12.42 -28.88
N ALA A 10 -24.64 -13.47 -29.02
CA ALA A 10 -23.22 -13.37 -29.27
C ALA A 10 -22.91 -12.75 -30.67
N ILE A 11 -23.72 -13.07 -31.69
CA ILE A 11 -23.57 -12.50 -33.03
C ILE A 11 -23.97 -11.01 -33.06
N LEU A 12 -24.99 -10.62 -32.30
CA LEU A 12 -25.41 -9.21 -32.15
C LEU A 12 -24.36 -8.36 -31.44
N LEU A 13 -23.71 -8.88 -30.38
CA LEU A 13 -22.61 -8.17 -29.69
C LEU A 13 -21.37 -8.00 -30.61
N ALA A 14 -21.04 -9.00 -31.42
CA ALA A 14 -19.91 -8.92 -32.37
C ALA A 14 -20.16 -7.90 -33.46
N ALA A 15 -21.43 -7.73 -33.91
CA ALA A 15 -21.79 -6.75 -34.93
C ALA A 15 -21.78 -5.30 -34.44
N LEU A 16 -22.03 -5.06 -33.10
CA LEU A 16 -21.94 -3.72 -32.50
C LEU A 16 -20.50 -3.23 -32.33
N LEU A 17 -19.53 -4.13 -32.18
CA LEU A 17 -18.11 -3.78 -32.03
C LEU A 17 -17.40 -3.48 -33.34
N ALA A 18 -17.98 -3.89 -34.50
CA ALA A 18 -17.42 -3.66 -35.81
C ALA A 18 -17.83 -2.32 -36.46
N SER A 19 -18.80 -1.59 -35.89
CA SER A 19 -19.34 -0.35 -36.47
C SER A 19 -18.72 0.96 -35.93
N SER A 20 -17.75 0.91 -35.02
CA SER A 20 -17.12 2.11 -34.42
C SER A 20 -15.78 2.52 -35.06
N ALA A 21 -15.36 1.91 -36.18
CA ALA A 21 -14.04 2.13 -36.78
C ALA A 21 -14.01 3.04 -38.03
N LEU A 22 -15.11 3.68 -38.42
CA LEU A 22 -15.14 4.49 -39.64
C LEU A 22 -15.85 5.86 -39.47
N ALA A 23 -15.25 6.77 -38.71
CA ALA A 23 -15.53 8.19 -38.84
C ALA A 23 -14.46 9.03 -38.10
N SER A 24 -13.36 9.36 -38.76
CA SER A 24 -12.63 10.60 -38.54
C SER A 24 -11.69 10.89 -39.68
N CYS A 25 -12.19 11.67 -40.63
CA CYS A 25 -11.39 12.54 -41.47
C CYS A 25 -12.12 13.88 -41.54
N GLY A 26 -11.54 14.93 -40.96
CA GLY A 26 -12.05 16.30 -41.03
C GLY A 26 -11.00 17.25 -40.43
N ASP A 27 -10.23 17.82 -41.33
CA ASP A 27 -9.19 18.82 -41.17
C ASP A 27 -9.73 20.13 -40.60
N SER A 28 -9.04 20.67 -39.56
CA SER A 28 -8.86 22.11 -39.39
C SER A 28 -7.84 22.38 -38.24
N GLY A 29 -6.76 23.08 -38.58
CA GLY A 29 -5.57 23.25 -37.79
C GLY A 29 -5.68 24.13 -36.57
N THR A 30 -4.90 23.81 -35.58
CA THR A 30 -4.35 24.71 -34.57
C THR A 30 -3.04 24.10 -34.01
N PRO A 31 -2.04 24.86 -33.58
CA PRO A 31 -0.65 24.42 -33.57
C PRO A 31 -0.32 23.42 -32.46
N ALA A 32 0.48 22.45 -32.83
CA ALA A 32 0.98 21.37 -32.00
C ALA A 32 1.91 21.88 -30.89
N VAL A 33 1.55 21.59 -29.65
CA VAL A 33 2.50 21.52 -28.54
C VAL A 33 3.19 20.15 -28.63
N THR A 34 4.45 20.15 -28.99
CA THR A 34 5.30 18.96 -29.05
C THR A 34 5.66 18.51 -27.65
N THR A 35 4.91 17.57 -27.10
CA THR A 35 5.40 16.70 -26.01
C THR A 35 6.08 15.51 -26.66
N SER A 36 7.41 15.48 -26.65
CA SER A 36 8.21 14.35 -27.07
C SER A 36 7.97 13.16 -26.10
N ALA A 37 7.30 12.13 -26.61
CA ALA A 37 7.30 10.82 -25.99
C ALA A 37 8.71 10.23 -26.08
N PRO A 38 9.24 9.54 -25.05
CA PRO A 38 10.50 8.85 -25.18
C PRO A 38 10.39 7.70 -26.17
N ASP A 39 11.28 7.72 -27.15
CA ASP A 39 11.47 6.69 -28.16
C ASP A 39 11.94 5.40 -27.49
N ASN A 40 11.11 4.36 -27.52
CA ASN A 40 11.47 3.03 -27.02
C ASN A 40 12.34 2.32 -28.05
N THR A 41 13.59 2.77 -28.21
CA THR A 41 14.61 1.99 -28.88
C THR A 41 15.00 0.82 -27.96
N LYS A 42 14.63 -0.40 -28.35
CA LYS A 42 15.14 -1.64 -27.75
C LYS A 42 16.65 -1.64 -27.85
N THR A 43 17.30 -1.26 -26.78
CA THR A 43 18.72 -1.54 -26.59
C THR A 43 18.81 -2.93 -25.98
N ASP A 44 19.52 -3.82 -26.65
CA ASP A 44 19.96 -5.11 -26.10
C ASP A 44 20.70 -4.85 -24.81
N THR A 45 20.04 -5.05 -23.70
CA THR A 45 20.65 -4.87 -22.39
C THR A 45 21.25 -6.21 -21.97
N THR A 46 22.54 -6.28 -22.02
CA THR A 46 23.34 -7.23 -21.24
C THR A 46 22.74 -7.31 -19.84
N THR A 47 22.34 -8.50 -19.42
CA THR A 47 21.79 -8.79 -18.10
C THR A 47 22.85 -8.50 -17.05
N GLU A 48 22.92 -7.25 -16.55
CA GLU A 48 23.53 -7.00 -15.24
C GLU A 48 22.69 -7.76 -14.22
N ALA A 49 23.33 -8.61 -13.44
CA ALA A 49 22.69 -9.32 -12.35
C ALA A 49 22.01 -8.29 -11.44
N GLU A 50 20.70 -8.42 -11.26
CA GLU A 50 19.93 -7.58 -10.33
C GLU A 50 20.57 -7.71 -8.94
N THR A 51 21.28 -6.67 -8.50
CA THR A 51 21.86 -6.55 -7.16
C THR A 51 20.84 -6.06 -6.14
N GLY A 52 19.57 -6.38 -6.38
CA GLY A 52 18.46 -6.07 -5.47
C GLY A 52 18.41 -7.05 -4.28
N PRO A 53 17.71 -6.68 -3.21
CA PRO A 53 17.52 -7.56 -2.07
C PRO A 53 16.83 -8.86 -2.49
N VAL A 54 17.46 -9.99 -2.18
CA VAL A 54 16.99 -11.31 -2.60
C VAL A 54 16.10 -11.90 -1.49
N TYR A 55 14.85 -12.24 -1.85
CA TYR A 55 13.99 -13.01 -0.96
C TYR A 55 14.56 -14.42 -0.75
N LYS A 56 14.73 -14.80 0.52
CA LYS A 56 15.15 -16.14 0.90
C LYS A 56 13.94 -16.99 1.26
N LYS A 57 13.53 -17.88 0.34
CA LYS A 57 12.46 -18.84 0.62
C LYS A 57 12.86 -19.79 1.76
N PRO A 58 11.97 -20.05 2.74
CA PRO A 58 12.19 -21.09 3.73
C PRO A 58 12.34 -22.49 3.10
N ASP A 59 13.21 -23.34 3.65
CA ASP A 59 13.41 -24.72 3.20
C ASP A 59 12.29 -25.67 3.67
N LYS A 60 11.24 -25.15 4.31
CA LYS A 60 10.10 -25.94 4.78
C LYS A 60 9.02 -26.03 3.72
N ASP A 61 8.35 -27.18 3.67
CA ASP A 61 7.12 -27.36 2.93
C ASP A 61 5.93 -27.00 3.84
N PHE A 62 5.16 -26.00 3.42
CA PHE A 62 3.95 -25.54 4.10
C PHE A 62 2.67 -25.93 3.34
N SER A 63 2.79 -26.75 2.29
CA SER A 63 1.68 -27.11 1.40
C SER A 63 0.47 -27.64 2.16
N GLY A 64 -0.69 -27.05 1.86
CA GLY A 64 -1.97 -27.41 2.48
C GLY A 64 -2.20 -26.81 3.86
N GLN A 65 -1.32 -25.95 4.36
CA GLN A 65 -1.54 -25.25 5.62
C GLN A 65 -2.30 -23.94 5.40
N ASN A 66 -3.12 -23.57 6.39
CA ASN A 66 -3.74 -22.25 6.45
C ASN A 66 -2.88 -21.31 7.30
N LEU A 67 -2.70 -20.09 6.83
CA LEU A 67 -2.21 -18.97 7.62
C LEU A 67 -3.43 -18.14 8.04
N ASN A 68 -3.85 -18.29 9.27
CA ASN A 68 -4.98 -17.55 9.81
C ASN A 68 -4.50 -16.21 10.36
N ILE A 69 -5.09 -15.14 9.88
CA ILE A 69 -4.67 -13.77 10.17
C ILE A 69 -5.81 -13.05 10.87
N LEU A 70 -5.61 -12.67 12.13
CA LEU A 70 -6.49 -11.75 12.83
C LEU A 70 -6.14 -10.34 12.39
N ILE A 71 -7.08 -9.61 11.78
CA ILE A 71 -6.77 -8.29 11.22
C ILE A 71 -7.91 -7.30 11.50
N TRP A 72 -7.58 -6.02 11.63
CA TRP A 72 -8.56 -4.97 11.87
C TRP A 72 -9.19 -4.47 10.55
N THR A 73 -10.40 -3.92 10.65
CA THR A 73 -11.23 -3.53 9.49
C THR A 73 -10.61 -2.45 8.60
N ASP A 74 -9.72 -1.61 9.15
CA ASP A 74 -9.12 -0.51 8.39
C ASP A 74 -7.81 -0.93 7.69
N SER A 75 -7.39 -2.20 7.82
CA SER A 75 -6.24 -2.72 7.09
C SER A 75 -6.58 -2.95 5.62
N ARG A 76 -5.64 -2.61 4.74
CA ARG A 76 -5.70 -2.91 3.31
C ARG A 76 -4.97 -4.20 2.92
N PHE A 77 -4.52 -4.97 3.91
CA PHE A 77 -3.85 -6.24 3.68
C PHE A 77 -4.80 -7.36 3.21
N PRO A 78 -6.04 -7.52 3.77
CA PRO A 78 -6.94 -8.62 3.42
C PRO A 78 -7.71 -8.33 2.13
N VAL A 79 -7.05 -8.50 0.98
CA VAL A 79 -7.69 -8.39 -0.33
C VAL A 79 -7.90 -9.78 -0.90
N GLU A 80 -9.16 -10.16 -1.18
CA GLU A 80 -9.57 -11.50 -1.61
C GLU A 80 -9.91 -11.57 -3.11
N GLU A 81 -10.12 -10.42 -3.79
CA GLU A 81 -10.43 -10.35 -5.22
C GLU A 81 -9.91 -9.04 -5.83
N GLU A 82 -9.71 -9.05 -7.14
CA GLU A 82 -9.43 -7.83 -7.91
C GLU A 82 -10.69 -6.97 -8.02
N THR A 83 -10.53 -5.65 -7.82
CA THR A 83 -11.63 -4.70 -7.84
C THR A 83 -11.51 -3.63 -8.92
N GLY A 84 -10.36 -3.60 -9.64
CA GLY A 84 -9.98 -2.54 -10.57
C GLY A 84 -9.32 -1.33 -9.87
N ASP A 85 -9.17 -1.35 -8.54
CA ASP A 85 -8.34 -0.38 -7.81
C ASP A 85 -6.88 -0.82 -7.86
N VAL A 86 -6.01 0.05 -8.37
CA VAL A 86 -4.59 -0.27 -8.63
C VAL A 86 -3.86 -0.78 -7.39
N ILE A 87 -4.17 -0.24 -6.20
CA ILE A 87 -3.51 -0.63 -4.95
C ILE A 87 -4.06 -1.97 -4.46
N ASN A 88 -5.38 -2.14 -4.46
CA ASN A 88 -5.99 -3.39 -4.05
C ASN A 88 -5.56 -4.56 -4.94
N ASP A 89 -5.56 -4.37 -6.25
CA ASP A 89 -5.16 -5.41 -7.20
C ASP A 89 -3.69 -5.79 -7.01
N ALA A 90 -2.80 -4.82 -6.77
CA ALA A 90 -1.39 -5.09 -6.46
C ALA A 90 -1.20 -5.84 -5.13
N VAL A 91 -2.03 -5.55 -4.12
CA VAL A 91 -2.03 -6.30 -2.84
C VAL A 91 -2.55 -7.71 -3.04
N PHE A 92 -3.61 -7.89 -3.83
CA PHE A 92 -4.16 -9.20 -4.18
C PHE A 92 -3.12 -10.07 -4.88
N GLU A 93 -2.51 -9.59 -5.95
CA GLU A 93 -1.46 -10.30 -6.71
C GLU A 93 -0.26 -10.67 -5.82
N ARG A 94 0.18 -9.73 -4.97
CA ARG A 94 1.25 -10.00 -4.00
C ARG A 94 0.88 -11.12 -3.04
N ASN A 95 -0.32 -11.07 -2.44
CA ASN A 95 -0.78 -12.07 -1.49
C ASN A 95 -0.92 -13.44 -2.16
N LEU A 96 -1.43 -13.49 -3.40
CA LEU A 96 -1.52 -14.71 -4.19
C LEU A 96 -0.13 -15.29 -4.49
N THR A 97 0.83 -14.44 -4.89
CA THR A 97 2.23 -14.85 -5.13
C THR A 97 2.86 -15.48 -3.90
N VAL A 98 2.61 -14.92 -2.69
CA VAL A 98 3.13 -15.49 -1.43
C VAL A 98 2.46 -16.83 -1.13
N GLN A 99 1.15 -16.94 -1.29
CA GLN A 99 0.42 -18.19 -1.10
C GLN A 99 0.95 -19.31 -2.02
N ASP A 100 1.10 -19.01 -3.31
CA ASP A 100 1.63 -19.95 -4.30
C ASP A 100 3.08 -20.35 -4.00
N THR A 101 3.91 -19.38 -3.62
CA THR A 101 5.33 -19.59 -3.32
C THR A 101 5.54 -20.52 -2.12
N LEU A 102 4.71 -20.37 -1.10
CA LEU A 102 4.81 -21.13 0.15
C LEU A 102 3.88 -22.37 0.19
N GLY A 103 2.93 -22.48 -0.72
CA GLY A 103 1.91 -23.53 -0.73
C GLY A 103 0.88 -23.39 0.40
N VAL A 104 0.63 -22.17 0.89
CA VAL A 104 -0.30 -21.88 1.99
C VAL A 104 -1.56 -21.19 1.46
N THR A 105 -2.62 -21.22 2.27
CA THR A 105 -3.83 -20.41 2.04
C THR A 105 -3.96 -19.38 3.14
N PHE A 106 -4.19 -18.10 2.79
CA PHE A 106 -4.51 -17.07 3.76
C PHE A 106 -5.99 -17.12 4.09
N THR A 107 -6.30 -17.03 5.38
CA THR A 107 -7.66 -16.83 5.89
C THR A 107 -7.67 -15.66 6.84
N TYR A 108 -8.72 -14.85 6.75
CA TYR A 108 -8.80 -13.58 7.50
C TYR A 108 -9.96 -13.60 8.50
N ASP A 109 -9.67 -13.29 9.75
CA ASP A 109 -10.66 -12.90 10.74
C ASP A 109 -10.60 -11.37 10.88
N ILE A 110 -11.50 -10.69 10.16
CA ILE A 110 -11.53 -9.22 10.09
C ILE A 110 -12.47 -8.69 11.16
N ARG A 111 -11.93 -7.89 12.09
CA ARG A 111 -12.69 -7.35 13.21
C ARG A 111 -12.46 -5.85 13.40
N PRO A 112 -13.47 -5.10 13.90
CA PRO A 112 -13.23 -3.74 14.34
C PRO A 112 -12.10 -3.69 15.37
N GLY A 113 -11.14 -2.75 15.19
CA GLY A 113 -9.96 -2.69 16.04
C GLY A 113 -9.44 -1.26 16.25
N LEU A 114 -10.23 -0.25 15.86
CA LEU A 114 -9.89 1.16 16.04
C LEU A 114 -10.37 1.63 17.43
N VAL A 115 -9.57 2.38 18.12
CA VAL A 115 -9.79 3.10 19.39
C VAL A 115 -10.78 2.45 20.37
N SER A 116 -12.10 2.53 20.11
CA SER A 116 -13.17 2.01 20.97
C SER A 116 -13.28 0.48 20.92
N ASP A 117 -12.99 -0.10 19.77
CA ASP A 117 -13.20 -1.52 19.50
C ASP A 117 -11.92 -2.34 19.76
N TYR A 118 -10.78 -1.65 19.90
CA TYR A 118 -9.48 -2.27 20.14
C TYR A 118 -9.44 -3.21 21.35
N PRO A 119 -10.07 -2.91 22.51
CA PRO A 119 -10.07 -3.84 23.63
C PRO A 119 -10.69 -5.19 23.33
N GLU A 120 -11.76 -5.22 22.51
CA GLU A 120 -12.41 -6.48 22.10
C GLU A 120 -11.55 -7.22 21.10
N TRP A 121 -10.98 -6.54 20.12
CA TRP A 121 -10.01 -7.12 19.20
C TRP A 121 -8.82 -7.76 19.93
N LEU A 122 -8.24 -7.04 20.89
CA LEU A 122 -7.13 -7.54 21.72
C LEU A 122 -7.54 -8.74 22.57
N ASN A 123 -8.76 -8.76 23.11
CA ASN A 123 -9.27 -9.88 23.90
C ASN A 123 -9.35 -11.17 23.07
N VAL A 124 -9.75 -11.08 21.79
CA VAL A 124 -9.77 -12.23 20.87
C VAL A 124 -8.37 -12.79 20.69
N LEU A 125 -7.39 -11.93 20.42
CA LEU A 125 -5.99 -12.33 20.27
C LEU A 125 -5.43 -12.98 21.56
N ASN A 126 -5.64 -12.33 22.70
CA ASN A 126 -5.16 -12.83 23.98
C ASN A 126 -5.83 -14.15 24.39
N ALA A 127 -7.11 -14.34 24.07
CA ALA A 127 -7.82 -15.58 24.35
C ALA A 127 -7.20 -16.76 23.57
N SER A 128 -6.88 -16.57 22.29
CA SER A 128 -6.20 -17.57 21.49
C SER A 128 -4.80 -17.89 22.03
N ILE A 129 -4.01 -16.87 22.38
CA ILE A 129 -2.67 -17.04 22.94
C ILE A 129 -2.73 -17.83 24.27
N LEU A 130 -3.66 -17.48 25.15
CA LEU A 130 -3.84 -18.14 26.45
C LEU A 130 -4.33 -19.57 26.33
N ALA A 131 -5.17 -19.85 25.32
CA ALA A 131 -5.64 -21.19 25.04
C ALA A 131 -4.55 -22.06 24.42
N GLY A 132 -3.55 -21.48 23.77
CA GLY A 132 -2.52 -22.19 23.01
C GLY A 132 -3.12 -22.99 21.84
N ASP A 133 -4.20 -22.44 21.22
CA ASP A 133 -4.99 -23.14 20.21
C ASP A 133 -4.50 -22.91 18.78
N ASP A 134 -3.45 -22.09 18.61
CA ASP A 134 -2.89 -21.72 17.31
C ASP A 134 -3.92 -21.19 16.30
N SER A 135 -5.01 -20.56 16.81
CA SER A 135 -6.06 -20.01 15.97
C SER A 135 -5.53 -18.95 15.00
N TYR A 136 -4.51 -18.18 15.39
CA TYR A 136 -3.90 -17.15 14.58
C TYR A 136 -2.37 -17.27 14.56
N GLN A 137 -1.79 -17.25 13.36
CA GLN A 137 -0.33 -17.24 13.16
C GLN A 137 0.20 -15.83 12.97
N LEU A 138 -0.66 -14.89 12.53
CA LEU A 138 -0.34 -13.48 12.32
C LEU A 138 -1.46 -12.60 12.85
N ALA A 139 -1.09 -11.46 13.41
CA ALA A 139 -2.03 -10.44 13.83
C ALA A 139 -1.64 -9.07 13.25
N GLY A 140 -2.58 -8.40 12.59
CA GLY A 140 -2.46 -7.04 12.09
C GLY A 140 -3.48 -6.14 12.75
N GLY A 141 -3.03 -5.13 13.49
CA GLY A 141 -3.89 -4.26 14.26
C GLY A 141 -3.42 -2.81 14.28
N TYR A 142 -4.17 -1.96 14.98
CA TYR A 142 -3.86 -0.55 15.13
C TYR A 142 -2.54 -0.36 15.90
N GLY A 143 -1.47 -0.08 15.17
CA GLY A 143 -0.09 -0.09 15.68
C GLY A 143 0.14 0.79 16.91
N TYR A 144 -0.50 1.96 16.99
CA TYR A 144 -0.40 2.87 18.13
C TYR A 144 -0.87 2.20 19.46
N ARG A 145 -1.91 1.37 19.39
CA ARG A 145 -2.41 0.64 20.57
C ARG A 145 -1.62 -0.64 20.80
N LEU A 146 -1.40 -1.39 19.73
CA LEU A 146 -0.73 -2.70 19.80
C LEU A 146 0.71 -2.60 20.31
N ALA A 147 1.41 -1.49 20.06
CA ALA A 147 2.78 -1.27 20.52
C ALA A 147 2.97 -1.49 22.02
N LYS A 148 2.05 -0.99 22.85
CA LYS A 148 2.08 -1.18 24.30
C LYS A 148 1.85 -2.65 24.68
N ASP A 149 0.83 -3.27 24.08
CA ASP A 149 0.38 -4.60 24.49
C ASP A 149 1.30 -5.69 23.95
N SER A 150 2.04 -5.41 22.88
CA SER A 150 3.04 -6.33 22.32
C SER A 150 4.25 -6.57 23.25
N LEU A 151 4.48 -5.68 24.22
CA LEU A 151 5.54 -5.83 25.22
C LEU A 151 5.22 -6.83 26.35
N GLY A 152 3.99 -7.33 26.37
CA GLY A 152 3.53 -8.31 27.38
C GLY A 152 4.14 -9.71 27.24
N GLY A 153 5.04 -9.94 26.29
CA GLY A 153 5.71 -11.23 26.09
C GLY A 153 4.91 -12.23 25.24
N ASN A 154 3.78 -11.83 24.70
CA ASN A 154 2.88 -12.68 23.90
C ASN A 154 3.28 -12.77 22.43
N PHE A 155 4.28 -12.02 21.99
CA PHE A 155 4.72 -11.95 20.60
C PHE A 155 6.18 -12.36 20.46
N HIS A 156 6.50 -12.97 19.32
CA HIS A 156 7.86 -13.34 19.00
C HIS A 156 8.74 -12.10 18.74
N ASN A 157 10.01 -12.19 19.14
CA ASN A 157 10.98 -11.18 18.73
C ASN A 157 11.34 -11.37 17.25
N LEU A 158 10.87 -10.46 16.41
CA LEU A 158 11.04 -10.51 14.96
C LEU A 158 12.52 -10.42 14.53
N LYS A 159 13.39 -9.81 15.34
CA LYS A 159 14.83 -9.74 15.07
C LYS A 159 15.52 -11.11 15.13
N THR A 160 14.92 -12.08 15.79
CA THR A 160 15.46 -13.44 15.85
C THR A 160 14.97 -14.33 14.70
N ASN A 161 14.07 -13.82 13.85
CA ASN A 161 13.57 -14.57 12.70
C ASN A 161 14.61 -14.55 11.56
N PRO A 162 15.12 -15.71 11.11
CA PRO A 162 16.18 -15.77 10.12
C PRO A 162 15.73 -15.40 8.69
N TYR A 163 14.43 -15.20 8.48
CA TYR A 163 13.85 -14.88 7.17
C TYR A 163 13.45 -13.40 7.05
N ILE A 164 13.60 -12.61 8.13
CA ILE A 164 13.32 -11.18 8.11
C ILE A 164 14.65 -10.43 8.20
N ASP A 165 14.94 -9.67 7.15
CA ASP A 165 16.07 -8.76 7.11
C ASP A 165 15.55 -7.31 7.08
N PHE A 166 15.67 -6.63 8.20
CA PHE A 166 15.20 -5.26 8.39
C PHE A 166 16.08 -4.21 7.73
N THR A 167 17.19 -4.59 7.09
CA THR A 167 18.01 -3.68 6.29
C THR A 167 17.47 -3.49 4.88
N ASN A 168 16.51 -4.30 4.46
CA ASN A 168 15.90 -4.20 3.15
C ASN A 168 15.08 -2.90 2.99
N PRO A 169 15.02 -2.32 1.78
CA PRO A 169 14.45 -0.99 1.53
C PRO A 169 12.93 -0.88 1.73
N TRP A 170 12.21 -1.99 1.82
CA TRP A 170 10.77 -1.98 2.13
C TRP A 170 10.46 -1.82 3.62
N TRP A 171 11.48 -1.82 4.48
CA TRP A 171 11.33 -1.48 5.89
C TRP A 171 11.75 -0.03 6.13
N PRO A 172 10.87 0.85 6.63
CA PRO A 172 11.23 2.23 6.95
C PRO A 172 12.17 2.27 8.15
N SER A 173 13.44 2.58 7.92
CA SER A 173 14.52 2.47 8.91
C SER A 173 14.24 3.23 10.21
N ASN A 174 13.69 4.44 10.12
CA ASN A 174 13.35 5.27 11.27
C ASN A 174 12.27 4.63 12.17
N ILE A 175 11.33 3.90 11.58
CA ILE A 175 10.28 3.20 12.33
C ILE A 175 10.82 1.89 12.91
N ILE A 176 11.66 1.18 12.15
CA ILE A 176 12.31 -0.04 12.64
C ILE A 176 13.21 0.27 13.84
N GLU A 177 13.97 1.36 13.79
CA GLU A 177 14.77 1.84 14.94
C GLU A 177 13.90 2.18 16.16
N ALA A 178 12.77 2.87 15.93
CA ALA A 178 11.84 3.22 17.00
C ALA A 178 11.10 2.00 17.60
N ALA A 179 10.89 0.94 16.81
CA ALA A 179 10.25 -0.30 17.25
C ALA A 179 11.22 -1.25 18.00
N ASP A 180 12.53 -1.00 17.90
CA ASP A 180 13.54 -1.78 18.62
C ASP A 180 13.68 -1.33 20.08
N LEU A 181 13.11 -2.08 20.98
CA LEU A 181 13.16 -1.80 22.41
C LEU A 181 14.18 -2.71 23.10
N GLY A 182 15.42 -2.23 23.17
CA GLY A 182 16.51 -2.97 23.84
C GLY A 182 16.85 -4.32 23.19
N GLY A 183 16.79 -4.41 21.88
CA GLY A 183 17.06 -5.62 21.11
C GLY A 183 15.84 -6.51 20.90
N GLN A 184 14.68 -6.10 21.38
CA GLN A 184 13.41 -6.79 21.14
C GLN A 184 12.50 -5.96 20.22
N MET A 185 12.06 -6.57 19.15
CA MET A 185 11.09 -6.00 18.23
C MET A 185 9.93 -6.98 18.04
N THR A 186 8.79 -6.64 18.61
CA THR A 186 7.59 -7.48 18.61
C THR A 186 6.56 -7.04 17.58
N LEU A 187 6.79 -5.89 16.96
CA LEU A 187 5.99 -5.33 15.87
C LEU A 187 6.90 -4.94 14.71
N CYS A 188 6.36 -4.94 13.51
CA CYS A 188 6.98 -4.28 12.35
C CYS A 188 5.93 -3.50 11.56
N PHE A 189 6.40 -2.48 10.86
CA PHE A 189 5.62 -1.61 9.99
C PHE A 189 6.35 -1.51 8.65
N GLY A 190 5.62 -1.22 7.59
CA GLY A 190 6.25 -1.02 6.28
C GLY A 190 5.31 -1.39 5.13
N ASN A 191 5.88 -1.69 3.99
CA ASN A 191 5.15 -1.98 2.75
C ASN A 191 4.30 -3.25 2.80
N ILE A 192 4.32 -3.97 3.91
CA ILE A 192 3.47 -5.16 4.12
C ILE A 192 1.99 -4.80 4.13
N ASP A 193 1.62 -3.64 4.65
CA ASP A 193 0.25 -3.13 4.65
C ASP A 193 0.20 -1.70 4.11
N PRO A 194 -0.47 -1.44 2.97
CA PRO A 194 -0.61 -0.10 2.39
C PRO A 194 -1.28 0.92 3.31
N THR A 195 -2.06 0.51 4.30
CA THR A 195 -2.66 1.39 5.33
C THR A 195 -1.61 2.30 5.98
N TYR A 196 -0.35 1.85 6.05
CA TYR A 196 0.77 2.67 6.50
C TYR A 196 0.89 3.99 5.74
N TYR A 197 0.61 3.99 4.43
CA TYR A 197 0.66 5.20 3.60
C TYR A 197 -0.62 6.03 3.68
N ASP A 198 -1.78 5.41 3.89
CA ASP A 198 -3.07 6.09 3.98
C ASP A 198 -3.14 7.04 5.19
N VAL A 199 -2.39 6.74 6.24
CA VAL A 199 -2.32 7.56 7.46
C VAL A 199 -1.12 8.53 7.49
N THR A 200 -0.45 8.71 6.36
CA THR A 200 0.65 9.66 6.25
C THR A 200 0.12 11.09 6.19
N TYR A 201 0.50 11.90 7.16
CA TYR A 201 0.16 13.32 7.17
C TYR A 201 1.03 14.07 6.18
N ALA A 202 0.41 14.88 5.34
CA ALA A 202 1.10 15.73 4.38
C ALA A 202 0.47 17.13 4.36
N MET A 203 1.29 18.13 4.10
CA MET A 203 0.83 19.50 3.91
C MET A 203 0.65 19.74 2.42
N TYR A 204 -0.57 20.10 2.03
CA TYR A 204 -0.93 20.41 0.65
C TYR A 204 -0.98 21.93 0.47
N PHE A 205 -0.53 22.42 -0.67
CA PHE A 205 -0.68 23.81 -1.05
C PHE A 205 -1.07 23.96 -2.53
N ASN A 206 -1.78 25.04 -2.84
CA ASN A 206 -2.16 25.35 -4.21
C ASN A 206 -0.97 26.01 -4.93
N LYS A 207 -0.37 25.30 -5.90
CA LYS A 207 0.82 25.76 -6.64
C LYS A 207 0.56 27.06 -7.39
N LYS A 208 -0.62 27.19 -8.05
CA LYS A 208 -0.96 28.38 -8.78
C LYS A 208 -1.10 29.60 -7.86
N LEU A 209 -1.74 29.43 -6.71
CA LEU A 209 -1.84 30.50 -5.71
C LEU A 209 -0.46 30.90 -5.19
N ALA A 210 0.41 29.93 -4.94
CA ALA A 210 1.78 30.19 -4.51
C ALA A 210 2.58 31.00 -5.57
N GLU A 211 2.42 30.70 -6.85
CA GLU A 211 3.00 31.48 -7.96
C GLU A 211 2.43 32.90 -8.02
N ASP A 212 1.10 33.04 -7.99
CA ASP A 212 0.41 34.33 -8.06
C ASP A 212 0.81 35.26 -6.90
N LEU A 213 1.06 34.69 -5.72
CA LEU A 213 1.49 35.41 -4.51
C LEU A 213 3.02 35.56 -4.38
N ASN A 214 3.79 35.02 -5.31
CA ASN A 214 5.26 35.04 -5.30
C ASN A 214 5.87 34.53 -3.99
N THR A 215 5.34 33.42 -3.46
CA THR A 215 5.80 32.85 -2.20
C THR A 215 7.23 32.26 -2.26
N GLY A 216 7.82 32.18 -3.43
CA GLY A 216 9.12 31.58 -3.68
C GLY A 216 9.08 30.06 -3.76
N ASP A 217 10.25 29.42 -3.65
CA ASP A 217 10.39 27.95 -3.75
C ASP A 217 10.08 27.28 -2.41
N ILE A 218 8.82 26.86 -2.24
CA ILE A 218 8.36 26.16 -1.02
C ILE A 218 9.09 24.80 -0.84
N TYR A 219 9.36 24.07 -1.94
CA TYR A 219 10.10 22.81 -1.88
C TYR A 219 11.56 23.04 -1.45
N GLY A 220 12.20 24.09 -1.95
CA GLY A 220 13.53 24.49 -1.51
C GLY A 220 13.58 24.83 -0.03
N LEU A 221 12.56 25.51 0.51
CA LEU A 221 12.47 25.77 1.96
C LEU A 221 12.44 24.49 2.79
N VAL A 222 11.73 23.45 2.33
CA VAL A 222 11.69 22.14 3.00
C VAL A 222 13.04 21.45 2.92
N ASN A 223 13.62 21.35 1.73
CA ASN A 223 14.90 20.68 1.49
C ASN A 223 16.06 21.34 2.24
N ASP A 224 16.03 22.65 2.41
CA ASP A 224 17.03 23.42 3.15
C ASP A 224 16.83 23.39 4.68
N GLY A 225 15.79 22.70 5.18
CA GLY A 225 15.44 22.71 6.60
C GLY A 225 14.92 24.06 7.12
N LYS A 226 14.47 24.96 6.22
CA LYS A 226 13.95 26.30 6.53
C LYS A 226 12.42 26.34 6.65
N TRP A 227 11.75 25.23 6.42
CA TRP A 227 10.31 25.10 6.63
C TRP A 227 10.00 25.01 8.12
N THR A 228 9.59 26.13 8.72
CA THR A 228 9.24 26.26 10.13
C THR A 228 7.77 26.67 10.29
N LEU A 229 7.22 26.56 11.50
CA LEU A 229 5.88 27.07 11.80
C LEU A 229 5.77 28.58 11.55
N ASP A 230 6.83 29.34 11.89
CA ASP A 230 6.86 30.79 11.64
C ASP A 230 6.85 31.07 10.13
N LYS A 231 7.61 30.30 9.33
CA LYS A 231 7.61 30.47 7.88
C LYS A 231 6.27 30.08 7.26
N MET A 232 5.63 29.05 7.77
CA MET A 232 4.27 28.69 7.35
C MET A 232 3.26 29.79 7.69
N ALA A 233 3.34 30.40 8.89
CA ALA A 233 2.49 31.50 9.28
C ALA A 233 2.69 32.70 8.38
N GLU A 234 3.94 33.15 8.12
CA GLU A 234 4.31 34.21 7.21
C GLU A 234 3.69 34.02 5.82
N LEU A 235 3.84 32.85 5.23
CA LEU A 235 3.28 32.54 3.92
C LEU A 235 1.74 32.49 3.94
N SER A 236 1.15 32.03 5.03
CA SER A 236 -0.31 32.00 5.21
C SER A 236 -0.92 33.38 5.33
N GLU A 237 -0.24 34.30 6.02
CA GLU A 237 -0.65 35.75 6.10
C GLU A 237 -0.66 36.38 4.70
N THR A 238 0.35 36.06 3.87
CA THR A 238 0.40 36.56 2.48
C THR A 238 -0.78 36.03 1.65
N ALA A 239 -1.24 34.83 1.94
CA ALA A 239 -2.36 34.17 1.24
C ALA A 239 -3.74 34.54 1.83
N ALA A 240 -3.80 35.16 3.01
CA ALA A 240 -5.03 35.53 3.71
C ALA A 240 -5.65 36.82 3.17
N ALA A 241 -5.69 36.99 1.84
CA ALA A 241 -6.44 38.06 1.24
C ALA A 241 -7.94 37.74 1.29
N ASP A 242 -8.75 38.73 1.75
CA ASP A 242 -10.21 38.60 1.65
C ASP A 242 -10.61 38.61 0.16
N LEU A 243 -10.92 37.46 -0.38
CA LEU A 243 -11.35 37.29 -1.77
C LEU A 243 -12.78 37.79 -2.02
N ASN A 244 -13.50 38.14 -0.95
CA ASN A 244 -14.89 38.62 -1.02
C ASN A 244 -15.04 40.11 -0.74
N GLY A 245 -13.91 40.85 -0.59
CA GLY A 245 -13.69 42.31 -0.45
C GLY A 245 -14.84 43.21 -0.25
#